data_9c50cade076496a1c411c8df0d03e2c2
#
_entry.id   9c50cade076496a1c411c8df0d03e2c2
#
_cell.length_a   1.000
_cell.length_b   1.000
_cell.length_c   1.000
_cell.angle_alpha   90.00
_cell.angle_beta   90.00
_cell.angle_gamma   90.00
#
_symmetry.space_group_name_H-M   'P 1'
#
loop_
_entity.id
_entity.type
_entity.pdbx_description
1 polymer ?
#
loop_
_entity_poly.entity_id
_entity_poly.type
_entity_poly.pdbx_seq_one_letter_code
_entity_poly.pdbx_strand_id
1 'polypeptide(L)'
;MSFVSMLYNYQLISIAGTDGVAAFGVIMYVAFFFEAIFIGYSMGTAPIVSYNYGARRDDELQSIFRKSLTVIAGAGLFLTTSAYLAAPLLADIFVGYDETLATLTVRGFRFFSSSFLLNGFCMYGSAFFTALNNGFISSVISLLQSVVFQIIAVIALPLWLGTDGIWLSVSIAKLLAFFVTVSFWISCRKEYHYA
;
A
#
# COMPACT_ATOMS: atom_id res chain seq x y z
N MET A 1 -0.66 7.47 16.89
CA MET A 1 -0.08 6.23 16.31
C MET A 1 -1.18 5.20 16.16
N SER A 2 -1.21 4.47 15.05
CA SER A 2 -2.16 3.37 14.89
C SER A 2 -1.71 2.15 15.71
N PHE A 3 -2.64 1.31 16.10
CA PHE A 3 -2.35 0.05 16.82
C PHE A 3 -1.34 -0.81 16.04
N VAL A 4 -1.48 -0.85 14.72
CA VAL A 4 -0.57 -1.56 13.81
C VAL A 4 0.87 -1.03 13.92
N SER A 5 1.06 0.30 13.93
CA SER A 5 2.39 0.90 14.09
C SER A 5 3.03 0.56 15.44
N MET A 6 2.24 0.48 16.51
CA MET A 6 2.75 0.02 17.81
C MET A 6 3.24 -1.42 17.76
N LEU A 7 2.54 -2.30 17.02
CA LEU A 7 2.91 -3.69 16.86
C LEU A 7 4.22 -3.84 16.07
N TYR A 8 4.38 -3.06 14.99
CA TYR A 8 5.65 -3.00 14.24
C TYR A 8 6.81 -2.54 15.14
N ASN A 9 6.62 -1.47 15.90
CA ASN A 9 7.65 -0.97 16.80
C ASN A 9 8.02 -2.00 17.88
N TYR A 10 7.03 -2.69 18.44
CA TYR A 10 7.27 -3.73 19.43
C TYR A 10 8.10 -4.89 18.86
N GLN A 11 7.75 -5.38 17.68
CA GLN A 11 8.49 -6.45 17.01
C GLN A 11 9.91 -5.99 16.63
N LEU A 12 10.07 -4.77 16.12
CA LEU A 12 11.37 -4.23 15.74
C LEU A 12 12.28 -4.03 16.94
N ILE A 13 11.77 -3.51 18.07
CA ILE A 13 12.56 -3.39 19.30
C ILE A 13 13.05 -4.76 19.77
N SER A 14 12.18 -5.78 19.72
CA SER A 14 12.54 -7.11 20.21
C SER A 14 13.56 -7.84 19.36
N ILE A 15 13.64 -7.58 18.03
CA ILE A 15 14.47 -8.30 17.09
C ILE A 15 15.69 -7.49 16.63
N ALA A 16 15.54 -6.19 16.41
CA ALA A 16 16.56 -5.32 15.83
C ALA A 16 16.92 -4.11 16.74
N GLY A 17 16.36 -4.05 17.95
CA GLY A 17 16.65 -2.96 18.88
C GLY A 17 16.12 -1.60 18.42
N THR A 18 16.74 -0.53 18.94
CA THR A 18 16.39 0.86 18.63
C THR A 18 16.62 1.22 17.15
N ASP A 19 17.63 0.62 16.54
CA ASP A 19 17.99 0.88 15.13
C ASP A 19 16.89 0.38 14.18
N GLY A 20 16.27 -0.75 14.51
CA GLY A 20 15.11 -1.25 13.75
C GLY A 20 13.94 -0.26 13.75
N VAL A 21 13.65 0.34 14.89
CA VAL A 21 12.57 1.34 15.02
C VAL A 21 12.94 2.63 14.29
N ALA A 22 14.21 3.08 14.39
CA ALA A 22 14.69 4.26 13.67
C ALA A 22 14.59 4.06 12.14
N ALA A 23 15.07 2.92 11.64
CA ALA A 23 14.96 2.55 10.22
C ALA A 23 13.50 2.54 9.75
N PHE A 24 12.59 1.96 10.53
CA PHE A 24 11.17 1.93 10.21
C PHE A 24 10.56 3.33 10.17
N GLY A 25 10.95 4.22 11.08
CA GLY A 25 10.54 5.61 11.07
C GLY A 25 10.89 6.31 9.75
N VAL A 26 12.14 6.18 9.30
CA VAL A 26 12.61 6.74 8.02
C VAL A 26 11.80 6.19 6.84
N ILE A 27 11.60 4.86 6.80
CA ILE A 27 10.82 4.21 5.74
C ILE A 27 9.40 4.74 5.72
N MET A 28 8.74 4.88 6.88
CA MET A 28 7.37 5.38 6.98
C MET A 28 7.23 6.83 6.52
N TYR A 29 8.20 7.71 6.82
CA TYR A 29 8.18 9.09 6.33
C TYR A 29 8.21 9.14 4.79
N VAL A 30 9.09 8.39 4.17
CA VAL A 30 9.19 8.35 2.71
C VAL A 30 7.96 7.68 2.09
N ALA A 31 7.49 6.59 2.68
CA ALA A 31 6.28 5.88 2.25
C ALA A 31 5.05 6.80 2.22
N PHE A 32 4.91 7.67 3.21
CA PHE A 32 3.79 8.62 3.29
C PHE A 32 3.73 9.55 2.07
N PHE A 33 4.87 10.05 1.59
CA PHE A 33 4.92 10.87 0.37
C PHE A 33 4.47 10.09 -0.87
N PHE A 34 4.89 8.84 -0.99
CA PHE A 34 4.53 7.99 -2.12
C PHE A 34 3.06 7.59 -2.09
N GLU A 35 2.53 7.29 -0.91
CA GLU A 35 1.11 6.98 -0.72
C GLU A 35 0.21 8.18 -1.03
N ALA A 36 0.65 9.41 -0.75
CA ALA A 36 -0.10 10.62 -1.04
C ALA A 36 -0.45 10.76 -2.52
N ILE A 37 0.38 10.23 -3.43
CA ILE A 37 0.12 10.21 -4.88
C ILE A 37 -1.12 9.36 -5.19
N PHE A 38 -1.21 8.16 -4.60
CA PHE A 38 -2.36 7.27 -4.79
C PHE A 38 -3.64 7.80 -4.13
N ILE A 39 -3.50 8.43 -2.94
CA ILE A 39 -4.61 9.10 -2.27
C ILE A 39 -5.15 10.22 -3.16
N GLY A 40 -4.27 11.11 -3.64
CA GLY A 40 -4.64 12.22 -4.51
C GLY A 40 -5.34 11.77 -5.79
N TYR A 41 -4.79 10.75 -6.46
CA TYR A 41 -5.40 10.17 -7.64
C TYR A 41 -6.80 9.57 -7.35
N SER A 42 -6.90 8.79 -6.27
CA SER A 42 -8.16 8.14 -5.89
C SER A 42 -9.24 9.15 -5.52
N MET A 43 -8.88 10.19 -4.77
CA MET A 43 -9.81 11.28 -4.42
C MET A 43 -10.21 12.11 -5.63
N GLY A 44 -9.28 12.38 -6.55
CA GLY A 44 -9.56 13.14 -7.78
C GLY A 44 -10.46 12.39 -8.76
N THR A 45 -10.37 11.08 -8.84
CA THR A 45 -11.18 10.24 -9.74
C THR A 45 -12.54 9.88 -9.16
N ALA A 46 -12.70 9.83 -7.85
CA ALA A 46 -13.94 9.42 -7.19
C ALA A 46 -15.18 10.22 -7.63
N PRO A 47 -15.17 11.57 -7.75
CA PRO A 47 -16.32 12.33 -8.24
C PRO A 47 -16.70 11.97 -9.68
N ILE A 48 -15.70 11.71 -10.55
CA ILE A 48 -15.92 11.35 -11.95
C ILE A 48 -16.59 9.97 -12.05
N VAL A 49 -16.12 9.00 -11.26
CA VAL A 49 -16.72 7.66 -11.16
C VAL A 49 -18.18 7.78 -10.67
N SER A 50 -18.40 8.50 -9.58
CA SER A 50 -19.73 8.67 -8.98
C SER A 50 -20.70 9.36 -9.92
N TYR A 51 -20.27 10.41 -10.63
CA TYR A 51 -21.09 11.09 -11.63
C TYR A 51 -21.51 10.16 -12.78
N ASN A 52 -20.56 9.42 -13.39
CA ASN A 52 -20.88 8.56 -14.51
C ASN A 52 -21.75 7.38 -14.10
N TYR A 53 -21.51 6.81 -12.91
CA TYR A 53 -22.35 5.79 -12.33
C TYR A 53 -23.79 6.26 -12.10
N GLY A 54 -23.95 7.43 -11.47
CA GLY A 54 -25.28 8.04 -11.25
C GLY A 54 -26.01 8.41 -12.54
N ALA A 55 -25.27 8.80 -13.58
CA ALA A 55 -25.80 9.12 -14.90
C ALA A 55 -26.06 7.89 -15.79
N ARG A 56 -25.75 6.67 -15.32
CA ARG A 56 -25.83 5.40 -16.05
C ARG A 56 -25.04 5.40 -17.37
N ARG A 57 -23.87 6.02 -17.35
CA ARG A 57 -22.94 6.07 -18.48
C ARG A 57 -21.92 4.95 -18.37
N ASP A 58 -22.36 3.72 -18.64
CA ASP A 58 -21.57 2.52 -18.42
C ASP A 58 -20.28 2.50 -19.27
N ASP A 59 -20.35 2.97 -20.53
CA ASP A 59 -19.16 3.03 -21.40
C ASP A 59 -18.07 3.95 -20.84
N GLU A 60 -18.47 5.12 -20.32
CA GLU A 60 -17.54 6.05 -19.68
C GLU A 60 -16.98 5.49 -18.36
N LEU A 61 -17.82 4.82 -17.58
CA LEU A 61 -17.40 4.18 -16.34
C LEU A 61 -16.36 3.09 -16.61
N GLN A 62 -16.55 2.27 -17.64
CA GLN A 62 -15.58 1.25 -18.07
C GLN A 62 -14.28 1.89 -18.55
N SER A 63 -14.38 2.96 -19.34
CA SER A 63 -13.21 3.70 -19.84
C SER A 63 -12.38 4.27 -18.69
N ILE A 64 -13.04 4.92 -17.70
CA ILE A 64 -12.37 5.47 -16.51
C ILE A 64 -11.71 4.35 -15.70
N PHE A 65 -12.41 3.26 -15.45
CA PHE A 65 -11.88 2.13 -14.69
C PHE A 65 -10.60 1.58 -15.33
N ARG A 66 -10.63 1.26 -16.63
CA ARG A 66 -9.46 0.74 -17.38
C ARG A 66 -8.28 1.73 -17.39
N LYS A 67 -8.56 3.01 -17.66
CA LYS A 67 -7.53 4.07 -17.64
C LYS A 67 -6.92 4.20 -16.25
N SER A 68 -7.74 4.18 -15.22
CA SER A 68 -7.26 4.25 -13.83
C SER A 68 -6.36 3.07 -13.46
N LEU A 69 -6.73 1.85 -13.83
CA LEU A 69 -5.86 0.69 -13.59
C LEU A 69 -4.51 0.85 -14.30
N THR A 70 -4.49 1.36 -15.54
CA THR A 70 -3.25 1.61 -16.29
C THR A 70 -2.38 2.68 -15.62
N VAL A 71 -2.98 3.79 -15.19
CA VAL A 71 -2.27 4.87 -14.50
C VAL A 71 -1.70 4.38 -13.18
N ILE A 72 -2.48 3.64 -12.39
CA ILE A 72 -2.05 3.11 -11.09
C ILE A 72 -0.94 2.09 -11.27
N ALA A 73 -1.04 1.20 -12.26
CA ALA A 73 0.02 0.24 -12.58
C ALA A 73 1.31 0.96 -12.99
N GLY A 74 1.23 1.96 -13.86
CA GLY A 74 2.37 2.76 -14.28
C GLY A 74 3.00 3.56 -13.14
N ALA A 75 2.18 4.25 -12.35
CA ALA A 75 2.63 4.99 -11.17
C ALA A 75 3.22 4.04 -10.11
N GLY A 76 2.56 2.92 -9.84
CA GLY A 76 3.05 1.92 -8.89
C GLY A 76 4.40 1.33 -9.30
N LEU A 77 4.58 1.00 -10.57
CA LEU A 77 5.85 0.50 -11.09
C LEU A 77 6.95 1.57 -11.00
N PHE A 78 6.63 2.81 -11.39
CA PHE A 78 7.55 3.94 -11.29
C PHE A 78 7.97 4.20 -9.84
N LEU A 79 7.02 4.26 -8.91
CA LEU A 79 7.30 4.51 -7.49
C LEU A 79 8.09 3.37 -6.85
N THR A 80 7.73 2.11 -7.16
CA THR A 80 8.50 0.94 -6.67
C THR A 80 9.94 0.98 -7.15
N THR A 81 10.15 1.24 -8.45
CA THR A 81 11.49 1.30 -9.04
C THR A 81 12.28 2.48 -8.48
N SER A 82 11.66 3.65 -8.39
CA SER A 82 12.28 4.86 -7.83
C SER A 82 12.66 4.66 -6.37
N ALA A 83 11.78 4.07 -5.55
CA ALA A 83 12.04 3.78 -4.15
C ALA A 83 13.20 2.78 -3.98
N TYR A 84 13.20 1.72 -4.79
CA TYR A 84 14.26 0.70 -4.74
C TYR A 84 15.63 1.27 -5.10
N LEU A 85 15.70 2.09 -6.14
CA LEU A 85 16.94 2.73 -6.60
C LEU A 85 17.40 3.86 -5.67
N ALA A 86 16.46 4.64 -5.14
CA ALA A 86 16.73 5.74 -4.24
C ALA A 86 17.01 5.29 -2.79
N ALA A 87 16.78 4.03 -2.45
CA ALA A 87 16.96 3.52 -1.08
C ALA A 87 18.33 3.87 -0.46
N PRO A 88 19.50 3.71 -1.14
CA PRO A 88 20.79 4.08 -0.57
C PRO A 88 20.90 5.59 -0.33
N LEU A 89 20.46 6.42 -1.30
CA LEU A 89 20.49 7.86 -1.19
C LEU A 89 19.62 8.38 -0.05
N LEU A 90 18.41 7.82 0.08
CA LEU A 90 17.50 8.19 1.16
C LEU A 90 18.04 7.77 2.52
N ALA A 91 18.62 6.58 2.64
CA ALA A 91 19.26 6.15 3.88
C ALA A 91 20.43 7.07 4.25
N ASP A 92 21.26 7.46 3.29
CA ASP A 92 22.40 8.36 3.53
C ASP A 92 21.95 9.75 4.03
N ILE A 93 20.89 10.30 3.43
CA ILE A 93 20.32 11.60 3.83
C ILE A 93 19.79 11.58 5.27
N PHE A 94 19.10 10.52 5.68
CA PHE A 94 18.41 10.47 6.98
C PHE A 94 19.27 9.88 8.11
N VAL A 95 20.11 8.90 7.79
CA VAL A 95 20.85 8.10 8.78
C VAL A 95 22.30 7.83 8.38
N GLY A 96 22.88 8.61 7.47
CA GLY A 96 24.27 8.44 6.98
C GLY A 96 25.36 8.63 8.03
N TYR A 97 25.01 9.10 9.23
CA TYR A 97 25.91 9.20 10.37
C TYR A 97 26.21 7.85 11.05
N ASP A 98 25.43 6.81 10.78
CA ASP A 98 25.59 5.46 11.32
C ASP A 98 25.47 4.43 10.20
N GLU A 99 26.59 3.76 9.91
CA GLU A 99 26.70 2.81 8.78
C GLU A 99 25.84 1.55 8.98
N THR A 100 25.70 1.11 10.23
CA THR A 100 24.87 -0.06 10.58
C THR A 100 23.38 0.25 10.36
N LEU A 101 22.94 1.39 10.86
CA LEU A 101 21.57 1.86 10.71
C LEU A 101 21.23 2.15 9.24
N ALA A 102 22.17 2.75 8.49
CA ALA A 102 21.99 3.01 7.06
C ALA A 102 21.80 1.70 6.27
N THR A 103 22.64 0.70 6.54
CA THR A 103 22.53 -0.62 5.89
C THR A 103 21.19 -1.30 6.20
N LEU A 104 20.76 -1.26 7.46
CA LEU A 104 19.46 -1.80 7.88
C LEU A 104 18.30 -1.06 7.19
N THR A 105 18.37 0.26 7.11
CA THR A 105 17.38 1.12 6.45
C THR A 105 17.29 0.82 4.95
N VAL A 106 18.41 0.70 4.24
CA VAL A 106 18.43 0.34 2.81
C VAL A 106 17.78 -1.01 2.57
N ARG A 107 18.14 -2.01 3.41
CA ARG A 107 17.57 -3.35 3.29
C ARG A 107 16.06 -3.35 3.52
N GLY A 108 15.60 -2.72 4.60
CA GLY A 108 14.18 -2.58 4.91
C GLY A 108 13.42 -1.84 3.83
N PHE A 109 13.99 -0.73 3.32
CA PHE A 109 13.37 0.07 2.27
C PHE A 109 13.20 -0.69 0.96
N ARG A 110 14.17 -1.52 0.57
CA ARG A 110 14.07 -2.34 -0.63
C ARG A 110 12.96 -3.39 -0.53
N PHE A 111 12.81 -4.04 0.61
CA PHE A 111 11.68 -4.96 0.83
C PHE A 111 10.34 -4.23 0.85
N PHE A 112 10.30 -3.09 1.54
CA PHE A 112 9.09 -2.29 1.64
C PHE A 112 8.65 -1.70 0.29
N SER A 113 9.59 -1.34 -0.60
CA SER A 113 9.29 -0.69 -1.88
C SER A 113 8.34 -1.51 -2.77
N SER A 114 8.41 -2.85 -2.69
CA SER A 114 7.51 -3.73 -3.43
C SER A 114 6.03 -3.56 -3.06
N SER A 115 5.74 -3.03 -1.87
CA SER A 115 4.37 -2.74 -1.43
C SER A 115 3.70 -1.61 -2.22
N PHE A 116 4.46 -0.66 -2.76
CA PHE A 116 3.90 0.50 -3.48
C PHE A 116 3.14 0.10 -4.73
N LEU A 117 3.63 -0.91 -5.48
CA LEU A 117 2.93 -1.40 -6.66
C LEU A 117 1.51 -1.88 -6.32
N LEU A 118 1.38 -2.60 -5.22
CA LEU A 118 0.11 -3.22 -4.81
C LEU A 118 -0.79 -2.25 -4.05
N ASN A 119 -0.19 -1.32 -3.30
CA ASN A 119 -0.91 -0.37 -2.47
C ASN A 119 -1.83 0.54 -3.30
N GLY A 120 -1.37 1.00 -4.46
CA GLY A 120 -2.17 1.83 -5.35
C GLY A 120 -3.47 1.16 -5.79
N PHE A 121 -3.42 -0.12 -6.12
CA PHE A 121 -4.63 -0.88 -6.48
C PHE A 121 -5.60 -1.04 -5.32
N CYS A 122 -5.11 -1.31 -4.11
CA CYS A 122 -5.94 -1.45 -2.92
C CYS A 122 -6.62 -0.11 -2.55
N MET A 123 -5.87 0.99 -2.60
CA MET A 123 -6.39 2.33 -2.30
C MET A 123 -7.44 2.76 -3.31
N TYR A 124 -7.13 2.61 -4.60
CA TYR A 124 -8.09 2.90 -5.66
C TYR A 124 -9.31 2.00 -5.59
N GLY A 125 -9.15 0.70 -5.32
CA GLY A 125 -10.26 -0.24 -5.19
C GLY A 125 -11.25 0.18 -4.11
N SER A 126 -10.74 0.56 -2.94
CA SER A 126 -11.58 1.08 -1.86
C SER A 126 -12.30 2.37 -2.26
N ALA A 127 -11.58 3.35 -2.82
CA ALA A 127 -12.16 4.61 -3.28
C ALA A 127 -13.17 4.42 -4.42
N PHE A 128 -12.90 3.51 -5.34
CA PHE A 128 -13.79 3.17 -6.45
C PHE A 128 -15.13 2.61 -5.96
N PHE A 129 -15.12 1.65 -5.04
CA PHE A 129 -16.37 1.14 -4.46
C PHE A 129 -17.10 2.18 -3.61
N THR A 130 -16.38 3.07 -2.92
CA THR A 130 -17.00 4.23 -2.26
C THR A 130 -17.74 5.11 -3.28
N ALA A 131 -17.12 5.39 -4.42
CA ALA A 131 -17.71 6.20 -5.48
C ALA A 131 -18.91 5.54 -6.16
N LEU A 132 -18.96 4.19 -6.18
CA LEU A 132 -20.12 3.40 -6.60
C LEU A 132 -21.22 3.29 -5.52
N ASN A 133 -21.08 4.03 -4.42
CA ASN A 133 -21.99 3.99 -3.27
C ASN A 133 -22.05 2.62 -2.56
N ASN A 134 -21.01 1.81 -2.70
CA ASN A 134 -20.86 0.56 -1.95
C ASN A 134 -19.84 0.70 -0.82
N GLY A 135 -20.28 1.34 0.27
CA GLY A 135 -19.45 1.56 1.46
C GLY A 135 -19.05 0.27 2.18
N PHE A 136 -19.83 -0.81 2.05
CA PHE A 136 -19.51 -2.08 2.68
C PHE A 136 -18.24 -2.68 2.09
N ILE A 137 -18.17 -2.86 0.75
CA ILE A 137 -16.99 -3.42 0.07
C ILE A 137 -15.78 -2.52 0.30
N SER A 138 -15.95 -1.20 0.18
CA SER A 138 -14.89 -0.23 0.45
C SER A 138 -14.31 -0.39 1.87
N SER A 139 -15.18 -0.51 2.87
CA SER A 139 -14.77 -0.70 4.28
C SER A 139 -14.05 -2.03 4.49
N VAL A 140 -14.52 -3.11 3.87
CA VAL A 140 -13.88 -4.42 3.94
C VAL A 140 -12.47 -4.37 3.34
N ILE A 141 -12.30 -3.80 2.14
CA ILE A 141 -10.98 -3.64 1.51
C ILE A 141 -10.06 -2.81 2.43
N SER A 142 -10.53 -1.67 2.92
CA SER A 142 -9.74 -0.78 3.78
C SER A 142 -9.33 -1.45 5.09
N LEU A 143 -10.24 -2.17 5.74
CA LEU A 143 -9.96 -2.85 7.01
C LEU A 143 -8.99 -4.02 6.84
N LEU A 144 -9.16 -4.80 5.78
CA LEU A 144 -8.28 -5.93 5.49
C LEU A 144 -6.86 -5.45 5.17
N GLN A 145 -6.71 -4.42 4.33
CA GLN A 145 -5.38 -3.94 3.92
C GLN A 145 -4.63 -3.18 5.01
N SER A 146 -5.33 -2.45 5.89
CA SER A 146 -4.70 -1.55 6.87
C SER A 146 -4.57 -2.16 8.26
N VAL A 147 -5.37 -3.18 8.59
CA VAL A 147 -5.41 -3.77 9.94
C VAL A 147 -5.18 -5.27 9.89
N VAL A 148 -6.12 -6.04 9.30
CA VAL A 148 -6.16 -7.50 9.47
C VAL A 148 -4.91 -8.16 8.90
N PHE A 149 -4.62 -7.94 7.63
CA PHE A 149 -3.47 -8.58 6.98
C PHE A 149 -2.14 -8.05 7.51
N GLN A 150 -2.08 -6.78 7.93
CA GLN A 150 -0.90 -6.20 8.55
C GLN A 150 -0.58 -6.85 9.90
N ILE A 151 -1.59 -7.05 10.76
CA ILE A 151 -1.40 -7.71 12.06
C ILE A 151 -0.96 -9.16 11.87
N ILE A 152 -1.65 -9.91 11.00
CA ILE A 152 -1.30 -11.31 10.74
C ILE A 152 0.12 -11.42 10.21
N ALA A 153 0.49 -10.60 9.22
CA ALA A 153 1.79 -10.66 8.59
C ALA A 153 2.93 -10.27 9.55
N VAL A 154 2.77 -9.18 10.34
CA VAL A 154 3.81 -8.72 11.27
C VAL A 154 4.02 -9.66 12.47
N ILE A 155 3.04 -10.48 12.80
CA ILE A 155 3.19 -11.50 13.85
C ILE A 155 3.79 -12.79 13.27
N ALA A 156 3.28 -13.26 12.13
CA ALA A 156 3.64 -14.57 11.59
C ALA A 156 5.02 -14.58 10.89
N LEU A 157 5.33 -13.57 10.07
CA LEU A 157 6.54 -13.59 9.25
C LEU A 157 7.86 -13.48 10.03
N PRO A 158 7.96 -12.66 11.09
CA PRO A 158 9.19 -12.59 11.87
C PRO A 158 9.59 -13.89 12.55
N LEU A 159 8.62 -14.75 12.84
CA LEU A 159 8.88 -16.07 13.43
C LEU A 159 9.74 -16.98 12.53
N TRP A 160 9.71 -16.75 11.21
CA TRP A 160 10.40 -17.57 10.22
C TRP A 160 11.58 -16.84 9.58
N LEU A 161 11.49 -15.53 9.41
CA LEU A 161 12.43 -14.71 8.65
C LEU A 161 13.14 -13.64 9.51
N GLY A 162 12.86 -13.58 10.82
CA GLY A 162 13.47 -12.58 11.70
C GLY A 162 13.15 -11.15 11.24
N THR A 163 14.17 -10.28 11.22
CA THR A 163 14.03 -8.87 10.83
C THR A 163 13.49 -8.70 9.41
N ASP A 164 13.92 -9.54 8.46
CA ASP A 164 13.42 -9.48 7.08
C ASP A 164 11.92 -9.77 6.98
N GLY A 165 11.41 -10.63 7.88
CA GLY A 165 10.00 -10.91 7.98
C GLY A 165 9.17 -9.68 8.34
N ILE A 166 9.71 -8.77 9.15
CA ILE A 166 9.02 -7.51 9.49
C ILE A 166 8.92 -6.62 8.26
N TRP A 167 10.00 -6.47 7.50
CA TRP A 167 10.01 -5.66 6.28
C TRP A 167 9.10 -6.21 5.18
N LEU A 168 9.10 -7.53 5.00
CA LEU A 168 8.25 -8.22 4.03
C LEU A 168 6.78 -8.25 4.43
N SER A 169 6.46 -8.10 5.72
CA SER A 169 5.09 -8.20 6.21
C SER A 169 4.15 -7.18 5.56
N VAL A 170 4.65 -5.95 5.31
CA VAL A 170 3.87 -4.91 4.63
C VAL A 170 3.55 -5.33 3.20
N SER A 171 4.55 -5.82 2.46
CA SER A 171 4.38 -6.23 1.07
C SER A 171 3.45 -7.44 0.93
N ILE A 172 3.55 -8.41 1.83
CA ILE A 172 2.68 -9.59 1.84
C ILE A 172 1.25 -9.21 2.25
N ALA A 173 1.08 -8.34 3.24
CA ALA A 173 -0.25 -7.84 3.61
C ALA A 173 -0.93 -7.11 2.45
N LYS A 174 -0.18 -6.28 1.70
CA LYS A 174 -0.69 -5.61 0.50
C LYS A 174 -0.99 -6.58 -0.64
N LEU A 175 -0.20 -7.64 -0.79
CA LEU A 175 -0.47 -8.69 -1.78
C LEU A 175 -1.79 -9.42 -1.49
N LEU A 176 -2.04 -9.80 -0.25
CA LEU A 176 -3.30 -10.42 0.15
C LEU A 176 -4.49 -9.47 -0.06
N ALA A 177 -4.34 -8.20 0.31
CA ALA A 177 -5.36 -7.19 0.09
C ALA A 177 -5.63 -6.95 -1.40
N PHE A 178 -4.60 -7.00 -2.24
CA PHE A 178 -4.73 -6.89 -3.69
C PHE A 178 -5.58 -8.04 -4.26
N PHE A 179 -5.34 -9.29 -3.86
CA PHE A 179 -6.17 -10.41 -4.30
C PHE A 179 -7.64 -10.27 -3.88
N VAL A 180 -7.89 -9.79 -2.67
CA VAL A 180 -9.26 -9.49 -2.22
C VAL A 180 -9.89 -8.39 -3.07
N THR A 181 -9.16 -7.32 -3.34
CA THR A 181 -9.63 -6.19 -4.16
C THR A 181 -9.98 -6.64 -5.58
N VAL A 182 -9.09 -7.44 -6.20
CA VAL A 182 -9.34 -8.02 -7.54
C VAL A 182 -10.54 -8.96 -7.52
N SER A 183 -10.71 -9.76 -6.46
CA SER A 183 -11.88 -10.65 -6.32
C SER A 183 -13.19 -9.86 -6.28
N PHE A 184 -13.23 -8.73 -5.57
CA PHE A 184 -14.39 -7.84 -5.58
C PHE A 184 -14.61 -7.20 -6.95
N TRP A 185 -13.54 -6.76 -7.64
CA TRP A 185 -13.69 -6.24 -9.01
C TRP A 185 -14.26 -7.27 -9.97
N ILE A 186 -13.83 -8.52 -9.88
CA ILE A 186 -14.37 -9.58 -10.75
C ILE A 186 -15.82 -9.91 -10.38
N SER A 187 -16.15 -10.03 -9.10
CA SER A 187 -17.48 -10.42 -8.62
C SER A 187 -18.54 -9.37 -8.91
N CYS A 188 -18.21 -8.10 -8.71
CA CYS A 188 -19.15 -6.99 -8.81
C CYS A 188 -19.24 -6.37 -10.22
N ARG A 189 -18.41 -6.81 -11.18
CA ARG A 189 -18.35 -6.19 -12.52
C ARG A 189 -19.70 -6.17 -13.25
N LYS A 190 -20.51 -7.24 -13.09
CA LYS A 190 -21.83 -7.35 -13.73
C LYS A 190 -22.89 -6.51 -13.04
N GLU A 191 -22.77 -6.31 -11.74
CA GLU A 191 -23.73 -5.54 -10.94
C GLU A 191 -23.58 -4.03 -11.22
N TYR A 192 -22.33 -3.55 -11.37
CA TYR A 192 -22.02 -2.13 -11.55
C TYR A 192 -21.64 -1.74 -12.98
N HIS A 193 -21.62 -2.66 -13.93
CA HIS A 193 -21.37 -2.47 -15.36
C HIS A 193 -20.06 -1.71 -15.73
N TYR A 194 -19.00 -1.82 -14.92
CA TYR A 194 -17.73 -1.12 -15.14
C TYR A 194 -16.66 -1.94 -15.87
N ALA A 195 -16.91 -3.21 -16.19
CA ALA A 195 -15.97 -4.09 -16.91
C ALA A 195 -16.70 -5.22 -17.69
#